data_17e4402cb104dbc0cf9fcd2fdd2ac8b5
#
_entry.id   17e4402cb104dbc0cf9fcd2fdd2ac8b5
#
_cell.length_a   1.000
_cell.length_b   1.000
_cell.length_c   1.000
_cell.angle_alpha   90.00
_cell.angle_beta   90.00
_cell.angle_gamma   90.00
#
_symmetry.space_group_name_H-M   'P 1'
#
loop_
_entity.id
_entity.type
_entity.pdbx_description
1 polymer ?
#
loop_
_entity_poly.entity_id
_entity_poly.type
_entity_poly.pdbx_seq_one_letter_code
_entity_poly.pdbx_strand_id
1 'polypeptide(L)'
;FLGSLVIALMVGLCVYQGRWQRERKFILSLACIGLVLDSLWIHLGILDFGAATVRFGDFPIAPPWIVLLWVAVGLSLFEALGFFVQRPILGAVIVGAAAPLSYSTGAQFGAVSVPSTPMLVVIGIAWVIVFAVVFEMARRVKQSAEQ
;
A
#
# COMPACT_ATOMS: atom_id res chain seq x y z
N PHE A 1 -7.71 -4.14 -15.79
CA PHE A 1 -7.70 -5.55 -16.24
C PHE A 1 -6.32 -6.20 -16.04
N LEU A 2 -5.25 -5.58 -16.58
CA LEU A 2 -3.89 -6.16 -16.51
C LEU A 2 -3.37 -6.23 -15.05
N GLY A 3 -3.59 -5.20 -14.27
CA GLY A 3 -3.19 -5.16 -12.84
C GLY A 3 -3.85 -6.25 -12.01
N SER A 4 -5.15 -6.49 -12.22
CA SER A 4 -5.88 -7.55 -11.51
C SER A 4 -5.36 -8.94 -11.84
N LEU A 5 -4.94 -9.17 -13.11
CA LEU A 5 -4.31 -10.43 -13.53
C LEU A 5 -2.96 -10.65 -12.83
N VAL A 6 -2.12 -9.61 -12.78
CA VAL A 6 -0.82 -9.69 -12.08
C VAL A 6 -1.01 -10.03 -10.61
N ILE A 7 -1.96 -9.39 -9.94
CA ILE A 7 -2.25 -9.65 -8.53
C ILE A 7 -2.79 -11.08 -8.34
N ALA A 8 -3.66 -11.55 -9.23
CA ALA A 8 -4.14 -12.93 -9.19
C ALA A 8 -3.00 -13.95 -9.34
N LEU A 9 -2.03 -13.68 -10.22
CA LEU A 9 -0.82 -14.49 -10.36
C LEU A 9 0.05 -14.46 -9.09
N MET A 10 0.24 -13.30 -8.49
CA MET A 10 1.00 -13.16 -7.24
C MET A 10 0.33 -13.94 -6.09
N VAL A 11 -1.00 -13.86 -5.96
CA VAL A 11 -1.76 -14.65 -4.98
C VAL A 11 -1.61 -16.15 -5.28
N GLY A 12 -1.75 -16.55 -6.54
CA GLY A 12 -1.57 -17.94 -6.97
C GLY A 12 -0.18 -18.49 -6.62
N LEU A 13 0.87 -17.71 -6.86
CA LEU A 13 2.24 -18.08 -6.47
C LEU A 13 2.40 -18.19 -4.94
N CYS A 14 1.83 -17.24 -4.19
CA CYS A 14 1.86 -17.26 -2.72
C CYS A 14 1.17 -18.54 -2.17
N VAL A 15 0.04 -18.92 -2.76
CA VAL A 15 -0.68 -20.15 -2.42
C VAL A 15 0.13 -21.40 -2.82
N TYR A 16 0.67 -21.43 -4.04
CA TYR A 16 1.47 -22.54 -4.53
C TYR A 16 2.71 -22.80 -3.67
N GLN A 17 3.35 -21.73 -3.20
CA GLN A 17 4.52 -21.80 -2.29
C GLN A 17 4.13 -22.12 -0.84
N GLY A 18 2.85 -22.33 -0.53
CA GLY A 18 2.36 -22.63 0.83
C GLY A 18 2.44 -21.46 1.82
N ARG A 19 2.75 -20.25 1.35
CA ARG A 19 2.93 -19.06 2.19
C ARG A 19 1.62 -18.38 2.61
N TRP A 20 0.55 -18.61 1.87
CA TRP A 20 -0.75 -17.96 2.06
C TRP A 20 -1.28 -18.05 3.49
N GLN A 21 -1.24 -19.22 4.11
CA GLN A 21 -1.76 -19.43 5.47
C GLN A 21 -1.02 -18.56 6.51
N ARG A 22 0.26 -18.33 6.30
CA ARG A 22 1.11 -17.52 7.18
C ARG A 22 0.91 -16.01 6.94
N GLU A 23 0.83 -15.60 5.68
CA GLU A 23 0.93 -14.20 5.27
C GLU A 23 -0.45 -13.53 5.10
N ARG A 24 -1.53 -14.30 4.89
CA ARG A 24 -2.86 -13.75 4.57
C ARG A 24 -3.39 -12.74 5.59
N LYS A 25 -3.19 -12.99 6.88
CA LYS A 25 -3.65 -12.08 7.94
C LYS A 25 -2.96 -10.73 7.83
N PHE A 26 -1.66 -10.76 7.59
CA PHE A 26 -0.87 -9.54 7.39
C PHE A 26 -1.29 -8.80 6.12
N ILE A 27 -1.42 -9.51 4.99
CA ILE A 27 -1.83 -8.94 3.70
C ILE A 27 -3.23 -8.29 3.81
N LEU A 28 -4.20 -8.98 4.43
CA LEU A 28 -5.54 -8.45 4.61
C LEU A 28 -5.56 -7.25 5.57
N SER A 29 -4.81 -7.30 6.67
CA SER A 29 -4.68 -6.16 7.58
C SER A 29 -4.08 -4.94 6.87
N LEU A 30 -3.06 -5.16 6.04
CA LEU A 30 -2.43 -4.10 5.27
C LEU A 30 -3.39 -3.49 4.24
N ALA A 31 -4.19 -4.33 3.56
CA ALA A 31 -5.22 -3.87 2.64
C ALA A 31 -6.31 -3.02 3.35
N CYS A 32 -6.74 -3.43 4.54
CA CYS A 32 -7.67 -2.65 5.35
C CYS A 32 -7.07 -1.32 5.82
N ILE A 33 -5.83 -1.33 6.32
CA ILE A 33 -5.12 -0.12 6.74
C ILE A 33 -4.96 0.83 5.55
N GLY A 34 -4.54 0.31 4.40
CA GLY A 34 -4.39 1.10 3.18
C GLY A 34 -5.70 1.74 2.73
N LEU A 35 -6.79 0.97 2.72
CA LEU A 35 -8.12 1.51 2.39
C LEU A 35 -8.52 2.66 3.32
N VAL A 36 -8.30 2.51 4.62
CA VAL A 36 -8.61 3.56 5.62
C VAL A 36 -7.74 4.79 5.40
N LEU A 37 -6.44 4.61 5.20
CA LEU A 37 -5.50 5.73 5.01
C LEU A 37 -5.78 6.49 3.72
N ASP A 38 -5.99 5.80 2.59
CA ASP A 38 -6.29 6.47 1.32
C ASP A 38 -7.66 7.16 1.37
N SER A 39 -8.66 6.59 2.05
CA SER A 39 -9.94 7.26 2.30
C SER A 39 -9.79 8.50 3.18
N LEU A 40 -8.90 8.46 4.17
CA LEU A 40 -8.56 9.61 5.01
C LEU A 40 -7.92 10.73 4.19
N TRP A 41 -6.99 10.42 3.28
CA TRP A 41 -6.39 11.41 2.39
C TRP A 41 -7.41 12.10 1.50
N ILE A 42 -8.42 11.36 1.01
CA ILE A 42 -9.53 11.94 0.25
C ILE A 42 -10.36 12.87 1.15
N HIS A 43 -10.70 12.41 2.34
CA HIS A 43 -11.49 13.20 3.29
C HIS A 43 -10.80 14.51 3.71
N LEU A 44 -9.47 14.48 3.83
CA LEU A 44 -8.65 15.66 4.14
C LEU A 44 -8.38 16.56 2.92
N GLY A 45 -8.86 16.19 1.73
CA GLY A 45 -8.64 16.96 0.50
C GLY A 45 -7.19 16.94 0.01
N ILE A 46 -6.40 15.96 0.46
CA ILE A 46 -4.98 15.78 0.07
C ILE A 46 -4.88 15.00 -1.24
N LEU A 47 -5.80 14.07 -1.48
CA LEU A 47 -5.92 13.30 -2.73
C LEU A 47 -7.33 13.39 -3.25
N ASP A 48 -7.48 13.41 -4.58
CA ASP A 48 -8.76 13.30 -5.25
C ASP A 48 -8.66 12.28 -6.40
N PHE A 49 -9.48 11.23 -6.33
CA PHE A 49 -9.60 10.21 -7.37
C PHE A 49 -10.78 10.46 -8.31
N GLY A 50 -11.40 11.65 -8.23
CA GLY A 50 -12.49 12.06 -9.09
C GLY A 50 -13.65 11.07 -9.10
N ALA A 51 -14.12 10.71 -10.30
CA ALA A 51 -15.25 9.79 -10.49
C ALA A 51 -14.98 8.36 -9.99
N ALA A 52 -13.72 7.98 -9.72
CA ALA A 52 -13.38 6.66 -9.18
C ALA A 52 -13.61 6.56 -7.67
N THR A 53 -13.74 7.69 -6.96
CA THR A 53 -14.05 7.73 -5.53
C THR A 53 -15.42 7.13 -5.27
N VAL A 54 -15.49 6.10 -4.42
CA VAL A 54 -16.77 5.52 -3.97
C VAL A 54 -17.31 6.37 -2.83
N ARG A 55 -18.64 6.64 -2.84
CA ARG A 55 -19.31 7.39 -1.77
C ARG A 55 -20.24 6.48 -0.99
N PHE A 56 -20.09 6.50 0.32
CA PHE A 56 -21.03 5.88 1.25
C PHE A 56 -21.72 6.99 2.05
N GLY A 57 -22.88 7.44 1.57
CA GLY A 57 -23.47 8.69 2.02
C GLY A 57 -22.55 9.87 1.68
N ASP A 58 -22.21 10.66 2.70
CA ASP A 58 -21.29 11.81 2.54
C ASP A 58 -19.82 11.43 2.72
N PHE A 59 -19.53 10.17 3.06
CA PHE A 59 -18.15 9.72 3.33
C PHE A 59 -17.48 9.21 2.04
N PRO A 60 -16.39 9.82 1.59
CA PRO A 60 -15.63 9.35 0.44
C PRO A 60 -14.76 8.15 0.84
N ILE A 61 -14.79 7.10 0.03
CA ILE A 61 -13.98 5.90 0.19
C ILE A 61 -13.06 5.79 -1.02
N ALA A 62 -11.82 5.37 -0.77
CA ALA A 62 -10.85 5.15 -1.84
C ALA A 62 -11.34 4.10 -2.85
N PRO A 63 -10.98 4.24 -4.13
CA PRO A 63 -11.39 3.31 -5.17
C PRO A 63 -11.00 1.86 -4.86
N PRO A 64 -11.80 0.85 -5.27
CA PRO A 64 -11.51 -0.56 -4.98
C PRO A 64 -10.16 -1.05 -5.51
N TRP A 65 -9.64 -0.46 -6.60
CA TRP A 65 -8.33 -0.82 -7.15
C TRP A 65 -7.16 -0.45 -6.20
N ILE A 66 -7.34 0.53 -5.30
CA ILE A 66 -6.37 0.85 -4.24
C ILE A 66 -6.20 -0.35 -3.29
N VAL A 67 -7.29 -1.05 -2.96
CA VAL A 67 -7.22 -2.26 -2.13
C VAL A 67 -6.34 -3.33 -2.80
N LEU A 68 -6.50 -3.51 -4.11
CA LEU A 68 -5.66 -4.43 -4.88
C LEU A 68 -4.19 -4.02 -4.87
N LEU A 69 -3.92 -2.73 -4.90
CA LEU A 69 -2.56 -2.19 -4.82
C LEU A 69 -1.91 -2.51 -3.46
N TRP A 70 -2.66 -2.37 -2.37
CA TRP A 70 -2.20 -2.74 -1.03
C TRP A 70 -2.00 -4.24 -0.86
N VAL A 71 -2.84 -5.06 -1.48
CA VAL A 71 -2.63 -6.52 -1.55
C VAL A 71 -1.33 -6.84 -2.28
N ALA A 72 -1.06 -6.18 -3.42
CA ALA A 72 0.20 -6.36 -4.15
C ALA A 72 1.42 -5.95 -3.32
N VAL A 73 1.34 -4.83 -2.59
CA VAL A 73 2.39 -4.41 -1.64
C VAL A 73 2.60 -5.49 -0.58
N GLY A 74 1.54 -6.00 0.05
CA GLY A 74 1.61 -7.04 1.07
C GLY A 74 2.28 -8.32 0.57
N LEU A 75 1.93 -8.77 -0.64
CA LEU A 75 2.54 -9.93 -1.29
C LEU A 75 4.02 -9.72 -1.61
N SER A 76 4.40 -8.49 -1.99
CA SER A 76 5.78 -8.14 -2.35
C SER A 76 6.70 -8.03 -1.14
N LEU A 77 6.17 -7.74 0.06
CA LEU A 77 6.98 -7.48 1.26
C LEU A 77 7.88 -8.66 1.66
N PHE A 78 7.39 -9.88 1.52
CA PHE A 78 8.14 -11.07 1.91
C PHE A 78 9.02 -11.64 0.80
N GLU A 79 8.82 -11.23 -0.45
CA GLU A 79 9.64 -11.65 -1.59
C GLU A 79 10.56 -10.54 -2.09
N ALA A 80 10.01 -9.64 -2.90
CA ALA A 80 10.79 -8.61 -3.56
C ALA A 80 11.40 -7.60 -2.57
N LEU A 81 10.70 -7.32 -1.46
CA LEU A 81 11.12 -6.37 -0.43
C LEU A 81 11.71 -7.06 0.80
N GLY A 82 11.95 -8.38 0.75
CA GLY A 82 12.47 -9.17 1.88
C GLY A 82 13.79 -8.65 2.45
N PHE A 83 14.63 -8.03 1.63
CA PHE A 83 15.85 -7.35 2.07
C PHE A 83 15.53 -6.18 3.03
N PHE A 84 14.48 -5.42 2.75
CA PHE A 84 14.06 -4.28 3.57
C PHE A 84 13.34 -4.71 4.85
N VAL A 85 12.72 -5.89 4.86
CA VAL A 85 12.13 -6.45 6.09
C VAL A 85 13.19 -6.62 7.18
N GLN A 86 14.43 -6.94 6.80
CA GLN A 86 15.58 -7.01 7.72
C GLN A 86 16.09 -5.62 8.15
N ARG A 87 15.72 -4.57 7.42
CA ARG A 87 16.17 -3.19 7.62
C ARG A 87 14.98 -2.23 7.55
N PRO A 88 14.06 -2.29 8.53
CA PRO A 88 12.75 -1.65 8.45
C PRO A 88 12.82 -0.14 8.23
N ILE A 89 13.77 0.55 8.85
CA ILE A 89 13.95 2.00 8.68
C ILE A 89 14.37 2.34 7.24
N LEU A 90 15.34 1.58 6.69
CA LEU A 90 15.78 1.79 5.31
C LEU A 90 14.64 1.52 4.31
N GLY A 91 13.89 0.43 4.52
CA GLY A 91 12.71 0.13 3.71
C GLY A 91 11.66 1.22 3.76
N ALA A 92 11.36 1.71 4.96
CA ALA A 92 10.40 2.78 5.17
C ALA A 92 10.80 4.08 4.44
N VAL A 93 12.07 4.48 4.54
CA VAL A 93 12.56 5.68 3.86
C VAL A 93 12.49 5.53 2.35
N ILE A 94 12.93 4.40 1.80
CA ILE A 94 12.92 4.19 0.34
C ILE A 94 11.49 4.09 -0.20
N VAL A 95 10.65 3.26 0.39
CA VAL A 95 9.27 3.04 -0.09
C VAL A 95 8.40 4.25 0.19
N GLY A 96 8.52 4.86 1.38
CA GLY A 96 7.77 6.06 1.75
C GLY A 96 8.15 7.28 0.91
N ALA A 97 9.45 7.48 0.64
CA ALA A 97 9.91 8.56 -0.24
C ALA A 97 9.52 8.35 -1.71
N ALA A 98 9.30 7.10 -2.14
CA ALA A 98 8.81 6.80 -3.48
C ALA A 98 7.31 7.13 -3.65
N ALA A 99 6.54 7.22 -2.57
CA ALA A 99 5.10 7.49 -2.64
C ALA A 99 4.75 8.82 -3.35
N PRO A 100 5.38 9.97 -3.07
CA PRO A 100 5.15 11.20 -3.82
C PRO A 100 5.37 11.05 -5.33
N LEU A 101 6.38 10.28 -5.74
CA LEU A 101 6.64 9.99 -7.15
C LEU A 101 5.52 9.15 -7.76
N SER A 102 5.02 8.16 -7.03
CA SER A 102 3.90 7.31 -7.44
C SER A 102 2.63 8.13 -7.65
N TYR A 103 2.27 9.00 -6.71
CA TYR A 103 1.11 9.87 -6.84
C TYR A 103 1.29 10.91 -7.96
N SER A 104 2.48 11.48 -8.12
CA SER A 104 2.79 12.40 -9.24
C SER A 104 2.65 11.71 -10.58
N THR A 105 3.11 10.46 -10.70
CA THR A 105 2.94 9.66 -11.91
C THR A 105 1.47 9.33 -12.15
N GLY A 106 0.74 8.92 -11.11
CA GLY A 106 -0.71 8.69 -11.19
C GLY A 106 -1.48 9.92 -11.64
N ALA A 107 -1.06 11.10 -11.19
CA ALA A 107 -1.66 12.36 -11.61
C ALA A 107 -1.42 12.67 -13.10
N GLN A 108 -0.25 12.35 -13.64
CA GLN A 108 0.04 12.50 -15.08
C GLN A 108 -0.86 11.58 -15.95
N PHE A 109 -1.26 10.45 -15.43
CA PHE A 109 -2.20 9.54 -16.09
C PHE A 109 -3.68 9.84 -15.78
N GLY A 110 -3.97 10.89 -15.03
CA GLY A 110 -5.34 11.26 -14.66
C GLY A 110 -6.02 10.29 -13.67
N ALA A 111 -5.24 9.43 -12.99
CA ALA A 111 -5.76 8.46 -12.03
C ALA A 111 -6.03 9.07 -10.65
N VAL A 112 -5.36 10.16 -10.32
CA VAL A 112 -5.49 10.90 -9.05
C VAL A 112 -5.13 12.36 -9.28
N SER A 113 -5.72 13.27 -8.52
CA SER A 113 -5.32 14.67 -8.45
C SER A 113 -4.67 14.97 -7.11
N VAL A 114 -3.55 15.70 -7.15
CA VAL A 114 -2.87 16.20 -5.95
C VAL A 114 -2.89 17.73 -6.03
N PRO A 115 -3.64 18.41 -5.15
CA PRO A 115 -3.91 19.85 -5.30
C PRO A 115 -2.66 20.73 -5.19
N SER A 116 -1.62 20.29 -4.47
CA SER A 116 -0.41 21.10 -4.31
C SER A 116 0.85 20.30 -4.01
N THR A 117 2.01 20.83 -4.38
CA THR A 117 3.32 20.23 -4.06
C THR A 117 3.58 20.02 -2.56
N PRO A 118 3.22 20.93 -1.64
CA PRO A 118 3.38 20.68 -0.20
C PRO A 118 2.62 19.44 0.28
N MET A 119 1.47 19.12 -0.31
CA MET A 119 0.72 17.90 0.03
C MET A 119 1.48 16.62 -0.33
N LEU A 120 2.26 16.62 -1.41
CA LEU A 120 3.15 15.50 -1.73
C LEU A 120 4.21 15.28 -0.67
N VAL A 121 4.73 16.34 -0.06
CA VAL A 121 5.69 16.22 1.06
C VAL A 121 5.01 15.62 2.29
N VAL A 122 3.81 16.07 2.63
CA VAL A 122 3.01 15.50 3.73
C VAL A 122 2.76 14.01 3.50
N ILE A 123 2.35 13.64 2.28
CA ILE A 123 2.16 12.23 1.89
C ILE A 123 3.48 11.47 2.07
N GLY A 124 4.60 11.98 1.59
CA GLY A 124 5.91 11.31 1.71
C GLY A 124 6.29 11.03 3.16
N ILE A 125 6.17 12.03 4.03
CA ILE A 125 6.45 11.89 5.48
C ILE A 125 5.52 10.85 6.10
N ALA A 126 4.23 10.95 5.84
CA ALA A 126 3.25 10.03 6.37
C ALA A 126 3.53 8.57 5.94
N TRP A 127 3.87 8.37 4.67
CA TRP A 127 4.20 7.03 4.16
C TRP A 127 5.50 6.48 4.74
N VAL A 128 6.52 7.31 5.01
CA VAL A 128 7.72 6.87 5.74
C VAL A 128 7.33 6.32 7.12
N ILE A 129 6.46 7.02 7.85
CA ILE A 129 5.98 6.58 9.17
C ILE A 129 5.19 5.28 9.05
N VAL A 130 4.23 5.22 8.13
CA VAL A 130 3.40 4.03 7.91
C VAL A 130 4.26 2.83 7.55
N PHE A 131 5.18 2.98 6.59
CA PHE A 131 6.04 1.88 6.17
C PHE A 131 7.08 1.49 7.23
N ALA A 132 7.50 2.39 8.13
CA ALA A 132 8.31 2.01 9.28
C ALA A 132 7.57 0.98 10.16
N VAL A 133 6.28 1.23 10.43
CA VAL A 133 5.43 0.29 11.17
C VAL A 133 5.20 -1.00 10.39
N VAL A 134 4.89 -0.90 9.09
CA VAL A 134 4.61 -2.05 8.22
C VAL A 134 5.82 -2.99 8.12
N PHE A 135 7.02 -2.46 7.87
CA PHE A 135 8.24 -3.28 7.80
C PHE A 135 8.61 -3.88 9.14
N GLU A 136 8.41 -3.16 10.25
CA GLU A 136 8.63 -3.72 11.59
C GLU A 136 7.66 -4.86 11.90
N MET A 137 6.39 -4.72 11.54
CA MET A 137 5.40 -5.79 11.68
C MET A 137 5.75 -7.00 10.81
N ALA A 138 6.15 -6.77 9.55
CA ALA A 138 6.59 -7.84 8.65
C ALA A 138 7.83 -8.58 9.20
N ARG A 139 8.77 -7.86 9.79
CA ARG A 139 9.95 -8.44 10.46
C ARG A 139 9.55 -9.37 11.59
N ARG A 140 8.61 -8.94 12.45
CA ARG A 140 8.11 -9.77 13.57
C ARG A 140 7.39 -11.02 13.08
N VAL A 141 6.56 -10.91 12.04
CA VAL A 141 5.89 -12.07 11.42
C VAL A 141 6.91 -13.08 10.90
N LYS A 142 7.99 -12.60 10.26
CA LYS A 142 9.05 -13.47 9.76
C LYS A 142 9.79 -14.18 10.91
N GLN A 143 10.19 -13.46 11.95
CA GLN A 143 10.89 -14.02 13.11
C GLN A 143 10.06 -15.06 13.85
N SER A 144 8.75 -14.84 13.98
CA SER A 144 7.84 -15.82 14.64
C SER A 144 7.64 -17.10 13.81
N ALA A 145 7.97 -17.10 12.53
CA ALA A 145 7.87 -18.27 11.67
C ALA A 145 9.16 -19.12 11.66
N GLU A 146 10.26 -18.57 12.18
CA GLU A 146 11.56 -19.23 12.27
C GLU A 146 11.81 -19.90 13.65
N GLN A 147 10.89 -19.72 14.60
CA GLN A 147 10.84 -20.35 15.93
C GLN A 147 9.95 -21.59 15.95
#